data_9ade0c38b4d5a2d91c5e983ba4799d4e
#
_entry.id   9ade0c38b4d5a2d91c5e983ba4799d4e
#
_cell.length_a   1.000
_cell.length_b   1.000
_cell.length_c   1.000
_cell.angle_alpha   90.00
_cell.angle_beta   90.00
_cell.angle_gamma   90.00
#
_symmetry.space_group_name_H-M   'P 1'
#
loop_
_entity.id
_entity.type
_entity.pdbx_description
1 polymer ?
#
loop_
_entity_poly.entity_id
_entity_poly.type
_entity_poly.pdbx_seq_one_letter_code
_entity_poly.pdbx_strand_id
1 'polypeptide(L)'
;MWNGELSGVKQQGMTYVAILFFIAIAGAVLATTAEVWSQQRLRSREQELLWIGSHFSQAIEQYYQHSPGTVKRYPGKLEDLLEDHRHLAVTRYLRKIYRDPMTGEARWGIVTAPQGGIMGVYSLSDEEPIKRAGFAERQDNFNGSRHYSDWRFVYVETE
;
A
#
# COMPACT_ATOMS: atom_id res chain seq x y z
N MET A 1 77.22 26.24 -1.84
CA MET A 1 75.94 26.50 -2.50
C MET A 1 75.37 25.17 -2.95
N TRP A 2 74.44 24.63 -2.20
CA TRP A 2 73.58 23.58 -2.66
C TRP A 2 72.31 23.54 -1.82
N ASN A 3 71.28 24.18 -2.28
CA ASN A 3 69.94 24.09 -1.76
C ASN A 3 69.16 23.21 -2.72
N GLY A 4 68.83 22.02 -2.33
CA GLY A 4 68.13 21.07 -3.16
C GLY A 4 66.80 20.67 -2.51
N GLU A 5 65.81 20.88 -3.18
CA GLU A 5 64.43 20.43 -3.13
C GLU A 5 64.22 18.97 -2.67
N LEU A 6 63.63 18.77 -1.51
CA LEU A 6 62.99 17.53 -1.10
C LEU A 6 61.63 17.75 -0.45
N SER A 7 60.80 18.62 -1.02
CA SER A 7 59.46 18.92 -0.47
C SER A 7 58.30 18.36 -1.29
N GLY A 8 58.53 17.75 -2.45
CA GLY A 8 57.43 17.37 -3.39
C GLY A 8 56.73 16.04 -3.13
N VAL A 9 57.36 15.11 -2.42
CA VAL A 9 56.83 13.72 -2.35
C VAL A 9 55.83 13.53 -1.19
N LYS A 10 55.84 14.33 -0.16
CA LYS A 10 54.91 14.21 0.98
C LYS A 10 53.53 14.75 0.69
N GLN A 11 53.33 15.69 -0.25
CA GLN A 11 52.04 16.26 -0.57
C GLN A 11 51.13 15.36 -1.43
N GLN A 12 51.69 14.55 -2.27
CA GLN A 12 50.90 13.64 -3.15
C GLN A 12 50.22 12.51 -2.36
N GLY A 13 50.81 12.02 -1.28
CA GLY A 13 50.22 10.98 -0.45
C GLY A 13 49.02 11.45 0.36
N MET A 14 49.07 12.70 0.87
CA MET A 14 47.96 13.26 1.66
C MET A 14 46.70 13.54 0.83
N THR A 15 46.85 13.99 -0.40
CA THR A 15 45.68 14.19 -1.31
C THR A 15 45.01 12.89 -1.68
N TYR A 16 45.77 11.82 -1.89
CA TYR A 16 45.20 10.50 -2.18
C TYR A 16 44.39 9.96 -0.99
N VAL A 17 44.92 10.02 0.21
CA VAL A 17 44.24 9.62 1.45
C VAL A 17 42.98 10.46 1.67
N ALA A 18 43.04 11.77 1.45
CA ALA A 18 41.89 12.67 1.56
C ALA A 18 40.77 12.30 0.56
N ILE A 19 41.12 11.97 -0.68
CA ILE A 19 40.16 11.53 -1.67
C ILE A 19 39.52 10.19 -1.29
N LEU A 20 40.28 9.23 -0.78
CA LEU A 20 39.74 7.95 -0.29
C LEU A 20 38.77 8.15 0.87
N PHE A 21 39.11 9.01 1.83
CA PHE A 21 38.22 9.38 2.93
C PHE A 21 36.92 10.03 2.43
N PHE A 22 37.05 10.95 1.47
CA PHE A 22 35.86 11.61 0.88
C PHE A 22 34.94 10.61 0.18
N ILE A 23 35.51 9.67 -0.60
CA ILE A 23 34.73 8.62 -1.26
C ILE A 23 34.07 7.69 -0.23
N ALA A 24 34.77 7.33 0.84
CA ALA A 24 34.22 6.48 1.89
C ALA A 24 33.06 7.16 2.62
N ILE A 25 33.19 8.44 2.96
CA ILE A 25 32.14 9.24 3.59
C ILE A 25 30.93 9.41 2.63
N ALA A 26 31.21 9.75 1.37
CA ALA A 26 30.16 9.88 0.36
C ALA A 26 29.40 8.55 0.16
N GLY A 27 30.09 7.41 0.14
CA GLY A 27 29.49 6.09 0.07
C GLY A 27 28.60 5.77 1.27
N ALA A 28 29.06 6.11 2.48
CA ALA A 28 28.28 5.92 3.70
C ALA A 28 26.98 6.77 3.72
N VAL A 29 27.06 8.02 3.29
CA VAL A 29 25.89 8.92 3.19
C VAL A 29 24.88 8.41 2.15
N LEU A 30 25.34 7.89 1.00
CA LEU A 30 24.46 7.33 -0.01
C LEU A 30 23.77 6.05 0.46
N ALA A 31 24.44 5.21 1.24
CA ALA A 31 23.85 3.98 1.78
C ALA A 31 22.68 4.27 2.73
N THR A 32 22.78 5.25 3.59
CA THR A 32 21.70 5.61 4.55
C THR A 32 20.48 6.22 3.89
N THR A 33 20.65 6.95 2.77
CA THR A 33 19.52 7.52 2.02
C THR A 33 18.64 6.47 1.38
N ALA A 34 19.17 5.35 0.92
CA ALA A 34 18.40 4.29 0.26
C ALA A 34 17.37 3.63 1.20
N GLU A 35 17.71 3.42 2.47
CA GLU A 35 16.80 2.82 3.46
C GLU A 35 15.61 3.73 3.77
N VAL A 36 15.84 5.03 3.92
CA VAL A 36 14.78 6.02 4.19
C VAL A 36 13.77 6.06 3.04
N TRP A 37 14.25 6.00 1.79
CA TRP A 37 13.38 6.01 0.61
C TRP A 37 12.55 4.73 0.48
N SER A 38 13.11 3.59 0.85
CA SER A 38 12.39 2.31 0.85
C SER A 38 11.22 2.32 1.84
N GLN A 39 11.46 2.77 3.08
CA GLN A 39 10.41 2.87 4.10
C GLN A 39 9.32 3.88 3.72
N GLN A 40 9.71 5.00 3.10
CA GLN A 40 8.74 6.01 2.68
C GLN A 40 7.84 5.52 1.56
N ARG A 41 8.39 4.76 0.60
CA ARG A 41 7.59 4.10 -0.45
C ARG A 41 6.61 3.09 0.13
N LEU A 42 7.03 2.29 1.11
CA LEU A 42 6.17 1.31 1.73
C LEU A 42 5.01 1.99 2.49
N ARG A 43 5.29 3.05 3.25
CA ARG A 43 4.25 3.86 3.91
C ARG A 43 3.24 4.47 2.93
N SER A 44 3.72 4.95 1.78
CA SER A 44 2.84 5.47 0.73
C SER A 44 1.93 4.38 0.15
N ARG A 45 2.46 3.16 -0.06
CA ARG A 45 1.67 2.01 -0.51
C ARG A 45 0.62 1.58 0.52
N GLU A 46 0.97 1.60 1.81
CA GLU A 46 0.00 1.33 2.89
C GLU A 46 -1.15 2.33 2.88
N GLN A 47 -0.85 3.62 2.76
CA GLN A 47 -1.88 4.65 2.68
C GLN A 47 -2.77 4.47 1.46
N GLU A 48 -2.19 4.12 0.32
CA GLU A 48 -2.92 3.81 -0.90
C GLU A 48 -3.78 2.56 -0.73
N LEU A 49 -3.28 1.50 -0.07
CA LEU A 49 -4.03 0.28 0.24
C LEU A 49 -5.25 0.59 1.11
N LEU A 50 -5.08 1.38 2.18
CA LEU A 50 -6.16 1.80 3.06
C LEU A 50 -7.21 2.63 2.31
N TRP A 51 -6.78 3.52 1.43
CA TRP A 51 -7.66 4.33 0.61
C TRP A 51 -8.45 3.48 -0.39
N ILE A 52 -7.78 2.60 -1.15
CA ILE A 52 -8.42 1.70 -2.13
C ILE A 52 -9.39 0.74 -1.42
N GLY A 53 -8.95 0.12 -0.33
CA GLY A 53 -9.78 -0.80 0.44
C GLY A 53 -11.05 -0.15 0.98
N SER A 54 -10.94 1.10 1.48
CA SER A 54 -12.09 1.89 1.91
C SER A 54 -13.06 2.17 0.76
N HIS A 55 -12.55 2.44 -0.44
CA HIS A 55 -13.38 2.65 -1.62
C HIS A 55 -14.13 1.38 -2.04
N PHE A 56 -13.48 0.21 -1.97
CA PHE A 56 -14.16 -1.06 -2.19
C PHE A 56 -15.27 -1.30 -1.16
N SER A 57 -14.98 -1.11 0.12
CA SER A 57 -15.97 -1.28 1.19
C SER A 57 -17.17 -0.34 1.01
N GLN A 58 -16.94 0.95 0.68
CA GLN A 58 -18.02 1.90 0.39
C GLN A 58 -18.81 1.55 -0.87
N ALA A 59 -18.15 1.08 -1.93
CA ALA A 59 -18.84 0.64 -3.15
C ALA A 59 -19.72 -0.58 -2.89
N ILE A 60 -19.24 -1.54 -2.09
CA ILE A 60 -20.03 -2.72 -1.67
C ILE A 60 -21.23 -2.29 -0.80
N GLU A 61 -21.02 -1.35 0.14
CA GLU A 61 -22.06 -0.75 0.95
C GLU A 61 -23.16 -0.17 0.05
N GLN A 62 -22.78 0.70 -0.88
CA GLN A 62 -23.73 1.34 -1.80
C GLN A 62 -24.47 0.32 -2.67
N TYR A 63 -23.74 -0.67 -3.21
CA TYR A 63 -24.36 -1.74 -3.99
C TYR A 63 -25.39 -2.53 -3.18
N TYR A 64 -25.08 -2.85 -1.93
CA TYR A 64 -25.97 -3.56 -1.02
C TYR A 64 -27.20 -2.71 -0.68
N GLN A 65 -26.99 -1.45 -0.28
CA GLN A 65 -28.06 -0.52 0.08
C GLN A 65 -29.04 -0.24 -1.06
N HIS A 66 -28.53 -0.13 -2.29
CA HIS A 66 -29.33 0.10 -3.50
C HIS A 66 -29.91 -1.17 -4.11
N SER A 67 -29.91 -2.30 -3.40
CA SER A 67 -30.54 -3.52 -3.93
C SER A 67 -32.03 -3.28 -4.17
N PRO A 68 -32.57 -3.64 -5.36
CA PRO A 68 -33.99 -3.49 -5.64
C PRO A 68 -34.83 -4.46 -4.78
N GLY A 69 -35.97 -3.98 -4.29
CA GLY A 69 -36.87 -4.75 -3.44
C GLY A 69 -36.47 -4.80 -1.96
N THR A 70 -37.07 -5.72 -1.23
CA THR A 70 -36.88 -5.86 0.24
C THR A 70 -35.66 -6.70 0.62
N VAL A 71 -35.16 -7.54 -0.30
CA VAL A 71 -34.04 -8.43 -0.02
C VAL A 71 -32.76 -7.80 -0.51
N LYS A 72 -31.91 -7.40 0.44
CA LYS A 72 -30.59 -6.84 0.14
C LYS A 72 -29.61 -7.95 -0.30
N ARG A 73 -28.75 -7.65 -1.26
CA ARG A 73 -27.79 -8.62 -1.81
C ARG A 73 -26.42 -7.98 -2.03
N TYR A 74 -25.39 -8.72 -1.68
CA TYR A 74 -24.00 -8.38 -2.02
C TYR A 74 -23.72 -8.62 -3.51
N PRO A 75 -22.72 -7.95 -4.11
CA PRO A 75 -22.31 -8.21 -5.50
C PRO A 75 -21.77 -9.64 -5.65
N GLY A 76 -22.09 -10.28 -6.77
CA GLY A 76 -21.60 -11.62 -7.08
C GLY A 76 -20.15 -11.64 -7.52
N LYS A 77 -19.69 -10.55 -8.15
CA LYS A 77 -18.32 -10.33 -8.61
C LYS A 77 -17.96 -8.85 -8.47
N LEU A 78 -16.68 -8.52 -8.48
CA LEU A 78 -16.22 -7.13 -8.32
C LEU A 78 -16.63 -6.24 -9.50
N GLU A 79 -16.78 -6.81 -10.69
CA GLU A 79 -17.23 -6.11 -11.89
C GLU A 79 -18.66 -5.56 -11.74
N ASP A 80 -19.50 -6.18 -10.91
CA ASP A 80 -20.86 -5.69 -10.62
C ASP A 80 -20.86 -4.30 -9.96
N LEU A 81 -19.72 -3.91 -9.33
CA LEU A 81 -19.53 -2.57 -8.77
C LEU A 81 -19.23 -1.52 -9.84
N LEU A 82 -18.75 -1.95 -11.02
CA LEU A 82 -18.47 -1.06 -12.15
C LEU A 82 -19.74 -0.74 -12.93
N GLU A 83 -20.63 -1.72 -13.06
CA GLU A 83 -21.86 -1.61 -13.83
C GLU A 83 -22.96 -2.44 -13.19
N ASP A 84 -23.82 -1.78 -12.42
CA ASP A 84 -24.99 -2.39 -11.82
C ASP A 84 -26.18 -2.31 -12.79
N HIS A 85 -26.56 -3.45 -13.33
CA HIS A 85 -27.67 -3.59 -14.27
C HIS A 85 -29.02 -3.98 -13.60
N ARG A 86 -29.09 -3.96 -12.28
CA ARG A 86 -30.32 -4.30 -11.52
C ARG A 86 -31.40 -3.23 -11.61
N HIS A 87 -31.04 -2.02 -12.07
CA HIS A 87 -31.91 -0.87 -12.22
C HIS A 87 -32.09 -0.52 -13.71
N LEU A 88 -33.13 0.28 -14.02
CA LEU A 88 -33.35 0.78 -15.38
C LEU A 88 -32.20 1.62 -15.92
N ALA A 89 -31.53 2.38 -15.04
CA ALA A 89 -30.31 3.11 -15.36
C ALA A 89 -29.12 2.36 -14.77
N VAL A 90 -28.06 2.20 -15.57
CA VAL A 90 -26.79 1.61 -15.10
C VAL A 90 -26.18 2.50 -14.05
N THR A 91 -25.97 1.94 -12.86
CA THR A 91 -25.34 2.64 -11.74
C THR A 91 -23.91 2.14 -11.58
N ARG A 92 -22.98 3.07 -11.27
CA ARG A 92 -21.57 2.78 -11.05
C ARG A 92 -21.18 3.19 -9.65
N TYR A 93 -20.71 2.24 -8.85
CA TYR A 93 -20.25 2.46 -7.48
C TYR A 93 -18.73 2.59 -7.43
N LEU A 94 -18.04 2.00 -8.42
CA LEU A 94 -16.58 2.05 -8.55
C LEU A 94 -16.21 2.47 -9.98
N ARG A 95 -15.16 3.28 -10.13
CA ARG A 95 -14.71 3.72 -11.48
C ARG A 95 -13.93 2.65 -12.23
N LYS A 96 -13.17 1.83 -11.51
CA LYS A 96 -12.33 0.74 -12.03
C LYS A 96 -12.01 -0.24 -10.91
N ILE A 97 -11.61 -1.46 -11.26
CA ILE A 97 -10.94 -2.33 -10.31
C ILE A 97 -9.50 -1.82 -10.13
N TYR A 98 -9.21 -1.33 -8.93
CA TYR A 98 -7.89 -0.82 -8.60
C TYR A 98 -6.88 -1.97 -8.48
N ARG A 99 -5.62 -1.68 -8.78
CA ARG A 99 -4.53 -2.60 -8.48
C ARG A 99 -4.22 -2.56 -6.99
N ASP A 100 -3.88 -3.73 -6.44
CA ASP A 100 -3.36 -3.82 -5.09
C ASP A 100 -1.95 -3.18 -5.04
N PRO A 101 -1.73 -2.11 -4.28
CA PRO A 101 -0.44 -1.43 -4.23
C PRO A 101 0.68 -2.28 -3.60
N MET A 102 0.32 -3.34 -2.84
CA MET A 102 1.30 -4.22 -2.22
C MET A 102 1.81 -5.28 -3.21
N THR A 103 0.91 -5.92 -3.96
CA THR A 103 1.27 -6.95 -4.95
C THR A 103 1.53 -6.37 -6.35
N GLY A 104 0.98 -5.18 -6.66
CA GLY A 104 1.01 -4.57 -7.99
C GLY A 104 0.01 -5.19 -8.99
N GLU A 105 -0.78 -6.18 -8.57
CA GLU A 105 -1.75 -6.87 -9.40
C GLU A 105 -3.18 -6.33 -9.20
N ALA A 106 -4.04 -6.48 -10.22
CA ALA A 106 -5.47 -6.15 -10.09
C ALA A 106 -6.28 -7.33 -9.52
N ARG A 107 -5.65 -8.15 -8.69
CA ARG A 107 -6.22 -9.33 -8.07
C ARG A 107 -6.31 -9.13 -6.57
N TRP A 108 -7.50 -9.34 -6.02
CA TRP A 108 -7.80 -9.17 -4.61
C TRP A 108 -8.27 -10.49 -4.01
N GLY A 109 -7.99 -10.68 -2.74
CA GLY A 109 -8.64 -11.70 -1.92
C GLY A 109 -10.08 -11.27 -1.66
N ILE A 110 -11.00 -12.23 -1.66
CA ILE A 110 -12.44 -11.99 -1.55
C ILE A 110 -12.93 -12.48 -0.19
N VAL A 111 -13.68 -11.62 0.50
CA VAL A 111 -14.43 -12.00 1.71
C VAL A 111 -15.87 -12.25 1.31
N THR A 112 -16.32 -13.49 1.45
CA THR A 112 -17.69 -13.91 1.08
C THR A 112 -18.63 -13.73 2.25
N ALA A 113 -19.83 -13.20 1.98
CA ALA A 113 -20.90 -13.09 2.98
C ALA A 113 -21.54 -14.46 3.27
N PRO A 114 -22.09 -14.69 4.49
CA PRO A 114 -22.76 -15.94 4.85
C PRO A 114 -23.93 -16.30 3.90
N GLN A 115 -24.65 -15.28 3.42
CA GLN A 115 -25.76 -15.44 2.47
C GLN A 115 -25.31 -15.47 0.99
N GLY A 116 -24.00 -15.47 0.73
CA GLY A 116 -23.40 -15.40 -0.60
C GLY A 116 -23.10 -13.97 -1.06
N GLY A 117 -22.27 -13.87 -2.09
CA GLY A 117 -21.78 -12.59 -2.61
C GLY A 117 -20.53 -12.08 -1.87
N ILE A 118 -19.98 -10.96 -2.35
CA ILE A 118 -18.74 -10.36 -1.89
C ILE A 118 -19.06 -9.26 -0.89
N MET A 119 -18.73 -9.49 0.38
CA MET A 119 -18.89 -8.49 1.43
C MET A 119 -17.63 -7.65 1.67
N GLY A 120 -16.52 -8.02 1.09
CA GLY A 120 -15.26 -7.29 1.25
C GLY A 120 -14.12 -7.85 0.42
N VAL A 121 -13.00 -7.13 0.47
CA VAL A 121 -11.75 -7.49 -0.20
C VAL A 121 -10.56 -7.38 0.76
N TYR A 122 -9.45 -8.04 0.42
CA TYR A 122 -8.18 -7.91 1.14
C TYR A 122 -6.99 -8.06 0.19
N SER A 123 -5.83 -7.52 0.57
CA SER A 123 -4.58 -7.72 -0.17
C SER A 123 -4.13 -9.17 -0.11
N LEU A 124 -3.53 -9.66 -1.19
CA LEU A 124 -2.90 -10.99 -1.22
C LEU A 124 -1.43 -10.97 -0.79
N SER A 125 -0.94 -9.85 -0.24
CA SER A 125 0.44 -9.74 0.24
C SER A 125 0.56 -10.29 1.65
N ASP A 126 1.54 -11.18 1.84
CA ASP A 126 1.93 -11.73 3.14
C ASP A 126 3.06 -10.93 3.82
N GLU A 127 3.40 -9.74 3.27
CA GLU A 127 4.37 -8.85 3.92
C GLU A 127 3.81 -8.27 5.23
N GLU A 128 4.72 -7.96 6.16
CA GLU A 128 4.35 -7.34 7.45
C GLU A 128 4.04 -5.85 7.29
N PRO A 129 2.92 -5.36 7.86
CA PRO A 129 2.58 -3.94 7.81
C PRO A 129 3.47 -3.13 8.76
N ILE A 130 3.83 -1.91 8.32
CA ILE A 130 4.49 -0.92 9.17
C ILE A 130 3.49 -0.34 10.17
N LYS A 131 2.28 -0.01 9.69
CA LYS A 131 1.21 0.53 10.54
C LYS A 131 0.56 -0.58 11.35
N ARG A 132 0.68 -0.52 12.67
CA ARG A 132 0.16 -1.52 13.61
C ARG A 132 -0.97 -1.00 14.51
N ALA A 133 -1.22 0.32 14.50
CA ALA A 133 -2.24 0.95 15.34
C ALA A 133 -2.67 2.31 14.77
N GLY A 134 -3.73 2.89 15.34
CA GLY A 134 -4.24 4.20 14.94
C GLY A 134 -4.99 4.16 13.60
N PHE A 135 -5.76 3.09 13.38
CA PHE A 135 -6.66 2.97 12.26
C PHE A 135 -7.95 3.78 12.50
N ALA A 136 -8.70 4.07 11.44
CA ALA A 136 -10.03 4.66 11.56
C ALA A 136 -11.00 3.64 12.19
N GLU A 137 -12.08 4.11 12.82
CA GLU A 137 -13.08 3.26 13.51
C GLU A 137 -13.57 2.07 12.67
N ARG A 138 -13.78 2.27 11.37
CA ARG A 138 -14.18 1.19 10.44
C ARG A 138 -13.07 0.18 10.15
N GLN A 139 -11.86 0.40 10.64
CA GLN A 139 -10.65 -0.38 10.38
C GLN A 139 -10.00 -0.86 11.69
N ASP A 140 -10.72 -0.80 12.83
CA ASP A 140 -10.18 -1.20 14.13
C ASP A 140 -9.77 -2.68 14.19
N ASN A 141 -10.35 -3.52 13.35
CA ASN A 141 -9.99 -4.92 13.18
C ASN A 141 -8.59 -5.14 12.57
N PHE A 142 -7.91 -4.07 12.09
CA PHE A 142 -6.53 -4.16 11.58
C PHE A 142 -5.47 -4.03 12.68
N ASN A 143 -5.86 -3.61 13.88
CA ASN A 143 -4.94 -3.50 15.00
C ASN A 143 -4.32 -4.87 15.32
N GLY A 144 -2.97 -4.91 15.33
CA GLY A 144 -2.22 -6.13 15.63
C GLY A 144 -2.14 -7.16 14.49
N SER A 145 -2.61 -6.84 13.29
CA SER A 145 -2.43 -7.68 12.09
C SER A 145 -0.96 -7.94 11.81
N ARG A 146 -0.65 -9.17 11.40
CA ARG A 146 0.70 -9.59 11.08
C ARG A 146 1.05 -9.42 9.60
N HIS A 147 0.05 -9.50 8.72
CA HIS A 147 0.20 -9.44 7.28
C HIS A 147 -0.82 -8.47 6.67
N TYR A 148 -0.52 -7.92 5.48
CA TYR A 148 -1.50 -7.12 4.76
C TYR A 148 -2.73 -7.94 4.35
N SER A 149 -2.60 -9.25 4.19
CA SER A 149 -3.71 -10.17 3.95
C SER A 149 -4.71 -10.26 5.11
N ASP A 150 -4.33 -9.81 6.31
CA ASP A 150 -5.23 -9.73 7.45
C ASP A 150 -6.13 -8.48 7.40
N TRP A 151 -5.77 -7.46 6.60
CA TRP A 151 -6.54 -6.23 6.47
C TRP A 151 -7.74 -6.44 5.57
N ARG A 152 -8.86 -6.83 6.19
CA ARG A 152 -10.11 -7.14 5.49
C ARG A 152 -11.01 -5.92 5.45
N PHE A 153 -11.14 -5.33 4.27
CA PHE A 153 -12.01 -4.20 3.99
C PHE A 153 -13.42 -4.70 3.71
N VAL A 154 -14.23 -4.79 4.74
CA VAL A 154 -15.56 -5.39 4.69
C VAL A 154 -16.63 -4.33 4.93
N TYR A 155 -17.80 -4.55 4.33
CA TYR A 155 -19.05 -3.93 4.75
C TYR A 155 -19.91 -4.99 5.41
N VAL A 156 -20.30 -4.72 6.64
CA VAL A 156 -21.26 -5.53 7.40
C VAL A 156 -22.43 -4.63 7.75
N GLU A 157 -23.64 -5.07 7.43
CA GLU A 157 -24.85 -4.35 7.86
C GLU A 157 -24.90 -4.33 9.38
N THR A 158 -24.93 -3.13 9.96
CA THR A 158 -25.14 -2.95 11.40
C THR A 158 -26.65 -2.80 11.60
N GLU A 159 -27.27 -3.71 12.35
CA GLU A 159 -28.67 -3.63 12.79
C GLU A 159 -28.93 -2.38 13.62
#